data_9bd35c6a7258ade5e1d355edf99379f3
#
_entry.id   9bd35c6a7258ade5e1d355edf99379f3
#
_cell.length_a   1.000
_cell.length_b   1.000
_cell.length_c   1.000
_cell.angle_alpha   90.00
_cell.angle_beta   90.00
_cell.angle_gamma   90.00
#
_symmetry.space_group_name_H-M   'P 1'
#
loop_
_entity.id
_entity.type
_entity.pdbx_description
1 polymer ?
#
loop_
_entity_poly.entity_id
_entity_poly.type
_entity_poly.pdbx_seq_one_letter_code
_entity_poly.pdbx_strand_id
1 'polypeptide(L)'
;MAKASSKKRKVIIEAVGEAHVTASFNNIIISLTNKKGDVISWSSAGKMGFRGSKKNTPYAAQLAAEDCANVAKEAGLRKVKVYVKGPGNGRESAIRSIHNAGIEVSEIIDVTPIPHNGCRPPKRRRV
;
A
#
# COMPACT_ATOMS: atom_id res chain seq x y z
N MET A 1 -29.88 15.38 -4.41
CA MET A 1 -29.41 15.56 -4.09
C MET A 1 -28.40 15.71 -4.01
N ALA A 2 -27.96 15.98 -3.95
CA ALA A 2 -27.09 16.18 -3.86
C ALA A 2 -26.49 16.15 -3.19
N LYS A 3 -25.99 15.83 -3.03
CA LYS A 3 -25.29 15.79 -2.37
C LYS A 3 -24.48 16.57 -2.16
N ALA A 4 -24.78 16.97 -1.61
CA ALA A 4 -23.95 17.83 -1.11
C ALA A 4 -22.67 17.37 -1.14
N SER A 5 -22.35 17.45 -1.89
CA SER A 5 -21.27 17.15 -2.03
C SER A 5 -20.34 17.78 -1.33
N SER A 6 -19.98 17.23 -0.48
CA SER A 6 -18.73 17.44 0.05
C SER A 6 -17.77 17.81 -1.02
N LYS A 7 -17.25 18.90 -0.92
CA LYS A 7 -16.16 19.30 -1.73
C LYS A 7 -15.05 18.32 -1.51
N LYS A 8 -14.93 17.37 -2.38
CA LYS A 8 -13.79 16.49 -2.34
C LYS A 8 -12.55 17.28 -2.65
N ARG A 9 -11.58 17.18 -1.78
CA ARG A 9 -10.28 17.71 -2.01
C ARG A 9 -9.75 17.16 -3.31
N LYS A 10 -9.32 18.01 -4.21
CA LYS A 10 -8.67 17.55 -5.43
C LYS A 10 -7.24 17.17 -5.11
N VAL A 11 -6.89 15.92 -5.34
CA VAL A 11 -5.52 15.47 -5.25
C VAL A 11 -4.85 15.74 -6.58
N ILE A 12 -3.72 16.41 -6.55
CA ILE A 12 -2.94 16.66 -7.76
C ILE A 12 -2.28 15.33 -8.17
N ILE A 13 -2.64 14.84 -9.34
CA ILE A 13 -2.12 13.57 -9.82
C ILE A 13 -1.07 13.85 -10.87
N GLU A 14 0.17 13.56 -10.54
CA GLU A 14 1.30 13.67 -11.44
C GLU A 14 1.62 12.29 -12.01
N ALA A 15 2.40 12.24 -13.08
CA ALA A 15 2.82 10.97 -13.65
C ALA A 15 3.74 10.20 -12.70
N VAL A 16 4.44 10.89 -11.81
CA VAL A 16 5.36 10.30 -10.84
C VAL A 16 4.79 10.47 -9.44
N GLY A 17 4.79 9.42 -8.67
CA GLY A 17 4.30 9.44 -7.29
C GLY A 17 5.06 8.45 -6.43
N GLU A 18 4.44 8.09 -5.31
CA GLU A 18 5.02 7.16 -4.35
C GLU A 18 4.04 6.05 -4.03
N ALA A 19 4.56 4.87 -3.75
CA ALA A 19 3.77 3.75 -3.27
C ALA A 19 4.27 3.40 -1.87
N HIS A 20 3.34 3.33 -0.93
CA HIS A 20 3.65 2.96 0.45
C HIS A 20 3.04 1.61 0.73
N VAL A 21 3.88 0.60 0.95
CA VAL A 21 3.46 -0.76 1.24
C VAL A 21 3.79 -1.09 2.68
N THR A 22 2.77 -1.34 3.47
CA THR A 22 2.94 -1.76 4.87
C THR A 22 2.50 -3.21 4.96
N ALA A 23 3.45 -4.11 5.20
CA ALA A 23 3.22 -5.54 5.27
C ALA A 23 3.48 -6.04 6.69
N SER A 24 2.41 -6.36 7.42
CA SER A 24 2.52 -6.95 8.74
C SER A 24 2.32 -8.47 8.64
N PHE A 25 2.44 -9.16 9.77
CA PHE A 25 2.17 -10.60 9.80
C PHE A 25 0.69 -10.94 9.58
N ASN A 26 -0.21 -9.98 9.75
CA ASN A 26 -1.65 -10.21 9.66
C ASN A 26 -2.32 -9.53 8.49
N ASN A 27 -1.67 -8.62 7.80
CA ASN A 27 -2.31 -7.85 6.75
C ASN A 27 -1.29 -7.17 5.86
N ILE A 28 -1.76 -6.62 4.76
CA ILE A 28 -0.97 -5.74 3.91
C ILE A 28 -1.85 -4.55 3.53
N ILE A 29 -1.27 -3.36 3.56
CA ILE A 29 -1.93 -2.13 3.16
C ILE A 29 -1.05 -1.44 2.14
N ILE A 30 -1.64 -1.03 1.03
CA ILE A 30 -0.93 -0.37 -0.06
C ILE A 30 -1.60 0.96 -0.33
N SER A 31 -0.81 2.02 -0.36
CA SER A 31 -1.30 3.36 -0.68
C SER A 31 -0.45 3.95 -1.80
N LEU A 32 -1.09 4.43 -2.85
CA LEU A 32 -0.41 5.13 -3.93
C LEU A 32 -0.68 6.62 -3.75
N THR A 33 0.38 7.40 -3.70
CA THR A 33 0.31 8.83 -3.40
C THR A 33 1.01 9.65 -4.47
N ASN A 34 0.76 10.96 -4.45
CA ASN A 34 1.57 11.89 -5.23
C ASN A 34 2.86 12.22 -4.47
N LYS A 35 3.72 13.06 -5.03
CA LYS A 35 4.98 13.43 -4.40
C LYS A 35 4.80 14.18 -3.07
N LYS A 36 3.65 14.80 -2.88
CA LYS A 36 3.35 15.53 -1.64
C LYS A 36 2.84 14.63 -0.53
N GLY A 37 2.55 13.37 -0.84
CA GLY A 37 2.02 12.41 0.14
C GLY A 37 0.50 12.31 0.17
N ASP A 38 -0.21 13.01 -0.72
CA ASP A 38 -1.67 12.89 -0.79
C ASP A 38 -2.06 11.57 -1.45
N VAL A 39 -2.93 10.82 -0.80
CA VAL A 39 -3.32 9.49 -1.27
C VAL A 39 -4.19 9.58 -2.52
N ILE A 40 -3.78 8.92 -3.59
CA ILE A 40 -4.54 8.81 -4.83
C ILE A 40 -5.47 7.60 -4.75
N SER A 41 -4.93 6.46 -4.33
CA SER A 41 -5.68 5.24 -4.16
C SER A 41 -5.07 4.40 -3.05
N TRP A 42 -5.86 3.52 -2.47
CA TRP A 42 -5.38 2.60 -1.44
C TRP A 42 -6.15 1.29 -1.52
N SER A 43 -5.54 0.25 -1.03
CA SER A 43 -6.19 -1.03 -0.88
C SER A 43 -5.51 -1.85 0.20
N SER A 44 -6.19 -2.88 0.68
CA SER A 44 -5.64 -3.79 1.67
C SER A 44 -6.22 -5.17 1.44
N ALA A 45 -5.63 -6.18 2.06
CA ALA A 45 -6.18 -7.53 2.00
C ALA A 45 -7.59 -7.57 2.58
N GLY A 46 -7.84 -6.81 3.65
CA GLY A 46 -9.17 -6.72 4.25
C GLY A 46 -10.19 -6.08 3.33
N LYS A 47 -9.80 -5.05 2.60
CA LYS A 47 -10.66 -4.39 1.61
C LYS A 47 -11.07 -5.35 0.49
N MET A 48 -10.19 -6.27 0.11
CA MET A 48 -10.46 -7.26 -0.93
C MET A 48 -11.25 -8.46 -0.45
N GLY A 49 -11.71 -8.46 0.80
CA GLY A 49 -12.55 -9.50 1.36
C GLY A 49 -11.84 -10.63 2.09
N PHE A 50 -10.54 -10.59 2.21
CA PHE A 50 -9.79 -11.60 2.95
C PHE A 50 -9.99 -11.42 4.46
N ARG A 51 -10.01 -12.51 5.20
CA ARG A 51 -10.27 -12.52 6.64
C ARG A 51 -9.23 -13.35 7.38
N GLY A 52 -8.91 -12.96 8.60
CA GLY A 52 -8.01 -13.70 9.47
C GLY A 52 -6.64 -13.93 8.87
N SER A 53 -6.11 -15.12 8.97
CA SER A 53 -4.78 -15.46 8.47
C SER A 53 -4.65 -15.37 6.95
N LYS A 54 -5.76 -15.37 6.22
CA LYS A 54 -5.74 -15.25 4.76
C LYS A 54 -5.24 -13.89 4.29
N LYS A 55 -5.31 -12.87 5.14
CA LYS A 55 -4.80 -11.53 4.82
C LYS A 55 -3.29 -11.48 4.69
N ASN A 56 -2.59 -12.46 5.23
CA ASN A 56 -1.14 -12.50 5.19
C ASN A 56 -0.58 -13.35 4.04
N THR A 57 -1.35 -13.61 3.02
CA THR A 57 -0.89 -14.42 1.89
C THR A 57 -0.38 -13.54 0.75
N PRO A 58 0.59 -14.04 -0.04
CA PRO A 58 1.04 -13.32 -1.23
C PRO A 58 -0.09 -13.07 -2.24
N TYR A 59 -1.04 -13.99 -2.32
CA TYR A 59 -2.20 -13.83 -3.20
C TYR A 59 -3.05 -12.62 -2.78
N ALA A 60 -3.31 -12.48 -1.48
CA ALA A 60 -4.07 -11.33 -0.98
C ALA A 60 -3.34 -10.02 -1.29
N ALA A 61 -2.02 -10.00 -1.13
CA ALA A 61 -1.20 -8.84 -1.46
C ALA A 61 -1.28 -8.51 -2.96
N GLN A 62 -1.25 -9.53 -3.80
CA GLN A 62 -1.37 -9.37 -5.24
C GLN A 62 -2.68 -8.71 -5.62
N LEU A 63 -3.80 -9.20 -5.11
CA LEU A 63 -5.11 -8.64 -5.42
C LEU A 63 -5.25 -7.21 -4.91
N ALA A 64 -4.77 -6.93 -3.71
CA ALA A 64 -4.80 -5.58 -3.14
C ALA A 64 -3.98 -4.61 -4.00
N ALA A 65 -2.79 -5.03 -4.41
CA ALA A 65 -1.92 -4.21 -5.25
C ALA A 65 -2.53 -3.94 -6.62
N GLU A 66 -3.13 -4.95 -7.23
CA GLU A 66 -3.79 -4.79 -8.53
C GLU A 66 -4.94 -3.79 -8.45
N ASP A 67 -5.79 -3.91 -7.43
CA ASP A 67 -6.91 -2.99 -7.24
C ASP A 67 -6.42 -1.55 -7.10
N CYS A 68 -5.47 -1.35 -6.22
CA CYS A 68 -4.89 -0.03 -5.96
C CYS A 68 -4.23 0.55 -7.22
N ALA A 69 -3.43 -0.25 -7.92
CA ALA A 69 -2.70 0.19 -9.09
C ALA A 69 -3.64 0.53 -10.26
N ASN A 70 -4.70 -0.24 -10.45
CA ASN A 70 -5.65 0.03 -11.53
C ASN A 70 -6.34 1.37 -11.33
N VAL A 71 -6.77 1.68 -10.10
CA VAL A 71 -7.40 2.95 -9.78
C VAL A 71 -6.43 4.12 -10.02
N ALA A 72 -5.20 3.99 -9.56
CA ALA A 72 -4.20 5.04 -9.73
C ALA A 72 -3.79 5.23 -11.20
N LYS A 73 -3.70 4.14 -11.96
CA LYS A 73 -3.37 4.20 -13.37
C LYS A 73 -4.43 4.93 -14.16
N GLU A 74 -5.71 4.66 -13.87
CA GLU A 74 -6.82 5.37 -14.49
C GLU A 74 -6.78 6.86 -14.17
N ALA A 75 -6.30 7.21 -12.99
CA ALA A 75 -6.17 8.59 -12.56
C ALA A 75 -4.97 9.31 -13.19
N GLY A 76 -4.04 8.57 -13.80
CA GLY A 76 -2.90 9.16 -14.50
C GLY A 76 -1.52 8.86 -13.94
N LEU A 77 -1.43 8.10 -12.87
CA LEU A 77 -0.13 7.73 -12.29
C LEU A 77 0.59 6.74 -13.21
N ARG A 78 1.87 6.98 -13.47
CA ARG A 78 2.66 6.15 -14.40
C ARG A 78 3.90 5.54 -13.77
N LYS A 79 4.50 6.22 -12.81
CA LYS A 79 5.77 5.82 -12.22
C LYS A 79 5.73 6.06 -10.72
N VAL A 80 6.24 5.13 -9.94
CA VAL A 80 6.26 5.25 -8.49
C VAL A 80 7.61 4.84 -7.91
N LYS A 81 7.92 5.45 -6.77
CA LYS A 81 9.01 5.05 -5.92
C LYS A 81 8.36 4.29 -4.76
N VAL A 82 8.78 3.07 -4.51
CA VAL A 82 8.14 2.20 -3.53
C VAL A 82 8.85 2.26 -2.19
N TYR A 83 8.08 2.54 -1.15
CA TYR A 83 8.56 2.49 0.24
C TYR A 83 7.90 1.29 0.91
N VAL A 84 8.69 0.31 1.28
CA VAL A 84 8.21 -0.93 1.90
C VAL A 84 8.51 -0.93 3.38
N LYS A 85 7.53 -1.28 4.19
CA LYS A 85 7.65 -1.28 5.63
C LYS A 85 7.07 -2.58 6.20
N GLY A 86 7.80 -3.21 7.10
CA GLY A 86 7.33 -4.37 7.84
C GLY A 86 7.81 -5.71 7.30
N PRO A 87 7.65 -6.78 8.08
CA PRO A 87 8.18 -8.10 7.77
C PRO A 87 7.22 -9.04 7.05
N GLY A 88 6.05 -8.58 6.64
CA GLY A 88 5.02 -9.45 6.07
C GLY A 88 5.43 -10.14 4.77
N ASN A 89 4.81 -11.27 4.47
CA ASN A 89 5.14 -12.09 3.30
C ASN A 89 4.68 -11.49 1.98
N GLY A 90 3.78 -10.51 2.00
CA GLY A 90 3.20 -9.93 0.79
C GLY A 90 4.03 -8.84 0.13
N ARG A 91 5.19 -8.50 0.67
CA ARG A 91 6.00 -7.38 0.20
C ARG A 91 6.33 -7.47 -1.28
N GLU A 92 6.97 -8.55 -1.68
CA GLU A 92 7.42 -8.75 -3.06
C GLU A 92 6.26 -8.89 -4.03
N SER A 93 5.23 -9.64 -3.63
CA SER A 93 4.04 -9.83 -4.45
C SER A 93 3.33 -8.52 -4.74
N ALA A 94 3.23 -7.64 -3.74
CA ALA A 94 2.62 -6.33 -3.90
C ALA A 94 3.38 -5.48 -4.91
N ILE A 95 4.71 -5.41 -4.77
CA ILE A 95 5.55 -4.62 -5.66
C ILE A 95 5.47 -5.15 -7.09
N ARG A 96 5.56 -6.46 -7.24
CA ARG A 96 5.49 -7.12 -8.55
C ARG A 96 4.14 -6.85 -9.22
N SER A 97 3.06 -6.88 -8.46
CA SER A 97 1.71 -6.64 -8.99
C SER A 97 1.51 -5.20 -9.42
N ILE A 98 2.08 -4.25 -8.69
CA ILE A 98 2.05 -2.84 -9.10
C ILE A 98 2.74 -2.68 -10.46
N HIS A 99 3.91 -3.30 -10.63
CA HIS A 99 4.64 -3.26 -11.89
C HIS A 99 3.84 -3.93 -13.02
N ASN A 100 3.25 -5.09 -12.76
CA ASN A 100 2.48 -5.82 -13.76
C ASN A 100 1.21 -5.10 -14.18
N ALA A 101 0.66 -4.26 -13.32
CA ALA A 101 -0.52 -3.46 -13.64
C ALA A 101 -0.21 -2.30 -14.61
N GLY A 102 1.05 -2.05 -14.89
CA GLY A 102 1.46 -1.03 -15.84
C GLY A 102 2.05 0.23 -15.22
N ILE A 103 2.29 0.23 -13.91
CA ILE A 103 2.96 1.36 -13.24
C ILE A 103 4.44 1.00 -13.07
N GLU A 104 5.31 1.85 -13.62
CA GLU A 104 6.74 1.62 -13.52
C GLU A 104 7.23 1.85 -12.10
N VAL A 105 8.03 0.93 -11.58
CA VAL A 105 8.66 1.05 -10.27
C VAL A 105 10.10 1.53 -10.48
N SER A 106 10.39 2.75 -10.01
CA SER A 106 11.71 3.35 -10.21
C SER A 106 12.72 2.92 -9.16
N GLU A 107 12.29 2.86 -7.91
CA GLU A 107 13.15 2.47 -6.81
C GLU A 107 12.32 1.73 -5.76
N ILE A 108 12.98 0.85 -5.01
CA ILE A 108 12.37 0.15 -3.89
C ILE A 108 13.21 0.46 -2.66
N ILE A 109 12.61 1.08 -1.65
CA ILE A 109 13.30 1.47 -0.43
C ILE A 109 12.63 0.81 0.76
N ASP A 110 13.39 0.13 1.58
CA ASP A 110 12.89 -0.46 2.82
C ASP A 110 12.97 0.58 3.92
N VAL A 111 11.83 0.94 4.48
CA VAL A 111 11.74 1.94 5.55
C VAL A 111 11.26 1.33 6.86
N THR A 112 11.43 0.02 7.03
CA THR A 112 11.05 -0.66 8.27
C THR A 112 11.76 -0.01 9.45
N PRO A 113 11.01 0.47 10.46
CA PRO A 113 11.63 1.18 11.57
C PRO A 113 12.46 0.25 12.45
N ILE A 114 13.62 0.74 12.85
CA ILE A 114 14.49 0.06 13.80
C ILE A 114 14.68 1.00 15.00
N PRO A 115 14.10 0.69 16.16
CA PRO A 115 14.22 1.59 17.30
C PRO A 115 15.65 1.62 17.85
N HIS A 116 16.06 2.80 18.32
CA HIS A 116 17.35 2.95 19.00
C HIS A 116 17.11 2.72 20.51
N ASN A 117 16.86 1.48 20.89
CA ASN A 117 16.42 1.06 22.22
C ASN A 117 14.97 1.41 22.59
N GLY A 118 14.32 2.23 21.88
CA GLY A 118 12.90 2.56 21.96
C GLY A 118 12.12 2.19 23.22
N CYS A 119 10.84 1.97 23.05
CA CYS A 119 9.96 1.58 24.14
C CYS A 119 10.12 0.10 24.48
N ARG A 120 9.81 -0.24 25.74
CA ARG A 120 9.78 -1.65 26.15
C ARG A 120 8.79 -2.41 25.29
N PRO A 121 9.19 -3.58 24.71
CA PRO A 121 8.27 -4.38 23.93
C PRO A 121 7.13 -4.94 24.77
N PRO A 122 5.98 -5.26 24.14
CA PRO A 122 4.87 -5.82 24.87
C PRO A 122 5.19 -7.21 25.41
N LYS A 123 4.38 -7.62 26.38
CA LYS A 123 4.48 -8.93 26.99
C LYS A 123 4.32 -10.03 25.93
N ARG A 124 5.05 -11.13 26.11
CA ARG A 124 4.95 -12.28 25.23
C ARG A 124 3.51 -12.82 25.24
N ARG A 125 2.97 -13.09 24.05
CA ARG A 125 1.64 -13.67 23.92
C ARG A 125 1.60 -15.08 24.52
N ARG A 126 0.53 -15.37 25.21
CA ARG A 126 0.23 -16.73 25.58
C ARG A 126 -0.42 -17.40 24.37
N VAL A 127 0.09 -18.55 24.02
CA VAL A 127 -0.43 -19.29 22.87
C VAL A 127 -0.94 -20.63 23.33
#